data_d6fd69b3963d746c322f3f41a68a8751
#
_entry.id   d6fd69b3963d746c322f3f41a68a8751
#
_cell.length_a   1.000
_cell.length_b   1.000
_cell.length_c   1.000
_cell.angle_alpha   90.00
_cell.angle_beta   90.00
_cell.angle_gamma   90.00
#
_symmetry.space_group_name_H-M   'P 1'
#
loop_
_entity.id
_entity.type
_entity.pdbx_description
1 polymer ?
#
loop_
_entity_poly.entity_id
_entity_poly.type
_entity_poly.pdbx_seq_one_letter_code
_entity_poly.pdbx_strand_id
1 'polypeptide(L)'
;MKKAYFCTAEELEQRGKDNLPKQFQSGEHLIYSSPATLAFNSPGAEGFGVKRAGLAVPGSIMLIVAPGCCGRNTSMISSMKEYNNRFFYLCMDETDIVTGRHLKKIPKAVASICESLEKKPSVVMICITCVDALLGTDMERVCRKAEEKAGLPVRPCYMYALTREGRKPPMVHVRQSLYSLLEPGHKKGNVVNLLGYFSPLVDDCELYTLLQEAGVKTIHEISRCEDFEEYKKMSEANFNLVLHPEARFAAEDFHNRLQIPFIELRSCLLYTSPSPRDRSLS
;
A
#
# COMPACT_ATOMS: atom_id res chain seq x y z
N MET A 1 -0.47 28.88 -9.54
CA MET A 1 0.42 27.97 -8.81
C MET A 1 0.55 28.46 -7.37
N LYS A 2 0.15 27.68 -6.38
CA LYS A 2 0.43 28.00 -4.96
C LYS A 2 1.95 27.87 -4.77
N LYS A 3 2.60 28.95 -4.28
CA LYS A 3 4.02 28.90 -3.96
C LYS A 3 4.26 27.84 -2.90
N ALA A 4 5.31 27.01 -3.09
CA ALA A 4 5.77 26.10 -2.06
C ALA A 4 6.17 26.92 -0.84
N TYR A 5 5.73 26.47 0.34
CA TYR A 5 6.08 27.08 1.62
C TYR A 5 7.23 26.29 2.25
N PHE A 6 8.29 26.99 2.58
CA PHE A 6 9.46 26.43 3.25
C PHE A 6 9.65 27.17 4.56
N CYS A 7 9.96 26.43 5.60
CA CYS A 7 10.30 26.95 6.90
C CYS A 7 11.38 26.06 7.49
N THR A 8 12.44 26.64 8.02
CA THR A 8 13.49 25.89 8.71
C THR A 8 13.02 25.43 10.09
N ALA A 9 13.69 24.43 10.68
CA ALA A 9 13.39 24.00 12.04
C ALA A 9 13.59 25.12 13.05
N GLU A 10 14.65 25.93 12.87
CA GLU A 10 14.97 27.08 13.70
C GLU A 10 13.88 28.16 13.63
N GLU A 11 13.37 28.46 12.44
CA GLU A 11 12.25 29.39 12.29
C GLU A 11 10.97 28.89 12.96
N LEU A 12 10.70 27.59 12.92
CA LEU A 12 9.56 26.96 13.60
C LEU A 12 9.70 27.05 15.12
N GLU A 13 10.91 26.80 15.62
CA GLU A 13 11.23 26.86 17.05
C GLU A 13 11.07 28.30 17.58
N GLN A 14 11.56 29.29 16.83
CA GLN A 14 11.42 30.71 17.17
C GLN A 14 9.97 31.21 17.18
N ARG A 15 9.09 30.63 16.32
CA ARG A 15 7.69 31.02 16.26
C ARG A 15 6.86 30.51 17.44
N GLY A 16 7.31 29.46 18.10
CA GLY A 16 6.57 28.79 19.18
C GLY A 16 5.34 28.00 18.70
N LYS A 17 4.77 27.24 19.62
CA LYS A 17 3.67 26.29 19.33
C LYS A 17 2.40 26.96 18.79
N ASP A 18 2.10 28.16 19.24
CA ASP A 18 0.85 28.87 18.91
C ASP A 18 0.89 29.58 17.54
N ASN A 19 2.09 29.74 16.99
CA ASN A 19 2.31 30.43 15.72
C ASN A 19 2.71 29.51 14.59
N LEU A 20 2.37 28.24 14.68
CA LEU A 20 2.63 27.28 13.62
C LEU A 20 1.83 27.63 12.36
N PRO A 21 2.46 27.67 11.19
CA PRO A 21 1.76 27.89 9.93
C PRO A 21 0.64 26.87 9.74
N LYS A 22 -0.53 27.33 9.31
CA LYS A 22 -1.71 26.48 9.10
C LYS A 22 -1.41 25.27 8.19
N GLN A 23 -0.44 25.42 7.28
CA GLN A 23 0.02 24.36 6.38
C GLN A 23 0.60 23.15 7.12
N PHE A 24 1.09 23.33 8.35
CA PHE A 24 1.65 22.27 9.18
C PHE A 24 0.68 21.73 10.26
N GLN A 25 -0.48 22.36 10.41
CA GLN A 25 -1.44 22.00 11.47
C GLN A 25 -2.46 20.93 11.05
N SER A 26 -2.63 20.70 9.75
CA SER A 26 -3.64 19.75 9.25
C SER A 26 -3.04 18.39 8.96
N GLY A 27 -3.42 17.39 9.74
CA GLY A 27 -3.03 15.98 9.53
C GLY A 27 -3.54 15.39 8.21
N GLU A 28 -4.66 15.90 7.68
CA GLU A 28 -5.18 15.49 6.38
C GLU A 28 -4.24 15.85 5.23
N HIS A 29 -3.61 17.01 5.31
CA HIS A 29 -2.66 17.45 4.28
C HIS A 29 -1.32 16.71 4.35
N LEU A 30 -0.92 16.18 5.50
CA LEU A 30 0.34 15.44 5.64
C LEU A 30 0.35 14.16 4.80
N ILE A 31 -0.76 13.45 4.72
CA ILE A 31 -0.86 12.23 3.89
C ILE A 31 -0.81 12.57 2.39
N TYR A 32 -1.45 13.66 1.97
CA TYR A 32 -1.65 13.99 0.56
C TYR A 32 -0.61 14.97 -0.02
N SER A 33 0.06 15.76 0.80
CA SER A 33 0.96 16.84 0.36
C SER A 33 2.40 16.69 0.83
N SER A 34 2.72 15.68 1.62
CA SER A 34 4.09 15.42 2.06
C SER A 34 5.00 15.14 0.87
N PRO A 35 6.22 15.70 0.82
CA PRO A 35 7.26 15.29 -0.14
C PRO A 35 7.51 13.79 -0.13
N ALA A 36 7.34 13.12 1.01
CA ALA A 36 7.38 11.66 1.14
C ALA A 36 6.39 10.95 0.21
N THR A 37 5.25 11.55 -0.15
CA THR A 37 4.31 10.96 -1.10
C THR A 37 4.91 10.77 -2.50
N LEU A 38 5.85 11.59 -2.91
CA LEU A 38 6.61 11.41 -4.15
C LEU A 38 7.65 10.29 -4.01
N ALA A 39 8.17 10.10 -2.81
CA ALA A 39 9.12 9.05 -2.50
C ALA A 39 8.49 7.65 -2.44
N PHE A 40 7.16 7.52 -2.34
CA PHE A 40 6.47 6.20 -2.36
C PHE A 40 6.63 5.43 -3.66
N ASN A 41 6.99 6.10 -4.74
CA ASN A 41 7.36 5.45 -5.98
C ASN A 41 8.81 4.99 -5.99
N SER A 42 9.60 5.42 -5.02
CA SER A 42 10.99 5.03 -4.85
C SER A 42 11.10 3.70 -4.11
N PRO A 43 12.04 2.83 -4.50
CA PRO A 43 12.33 1.63 -3.72
C PRO A 43 12.83 1.91 -2.29
N GLY A 44 13.24 3.15 -2.01
CA GLY A 44 13.77 3.54 -0.72
C GLY A 44 12.77 4.07 0.29
N ALA A 45 11.52 4.37 -0.10
CA ALA A 45 10.53 4.90 0.83
C ALA A 45 10.17 3.84 1.88
N GLU A 46 10.54 4.05 3.12
CA GLU A 46 10.39 3.10 4.24
C GLU A 46 10.91 1.67 3.92
N GLY A 47 11.83 1.53 2.97
CA GLY A 47 12.23 0.25 2.43
C GLY A 47 11.16 -0.42 1.54
N PHE A 48 9.96 0.14 1.41
CA PHE A 48 8.85 -0.38 0.62
C PHE A 48 8.26 0.68 -0.29
N GLY A 49 8.69 0.71 -1.54
CA GLY A 49 7.96 1.43 -2.60
C GLY A 49 6.72 0.66 -3.03
N VAL A 50 5.84 1.32 -3.80
CA VAL A 50 4.58 0.74 -4.30
C VAL A 50 4.77 -0.63 -4.97
N LYS A 51 5.86 -0.82 -5.72
CA LYS A 51 6.18 -2.09 -6.38
C LYS A 51 6.43 -3.23 -5.39
N ARG A 52 7.14 -2.96 -4.31
CA ARG A 52 7.39 -3.95 -3.25
C ARG A 52 6.14 -4.21 -2.43
N ALA A 53 5.44 -3.14 -2.06
CA ALA A 53 4.15 -3.23 -1.36
C ALA A 53 3.14 -4.08 -2.15
N GLY A 54 3.04 -3.91 -3.47
CA GLY A 54 2.18 -4.73 -4.32
C GLY A 54 2.51 -6.22 -4.33
N LEU A 55 3.72 -6.59 -3.88
CA LEU A 55 4.14 -7.99 -3.73
C LEU A 55 4.05 -8.52 -2.29
N ALA A 56 3.39 -7.78 -1.39
CA ALA A 56 3.25 -8.20 0.01
C ALA A 56 2.34 -9.43 0.18
N VAL A 57 1.40 -9.68 -0.75
CA VAL A 57 0.61 -10.91 -0.73
C VAL A 57 1.49 -12.11 -1.11
N PRO A 58 1.51 -13.18 -0.31
CA PRO A 58 2.32 -14.36 -0.61
C PRO A 58 1.97 -14.99 -1.96
N GLY A 59 3.01 -15.34 -2.73
CA GLY A 59 2.85 -15.93 -4.07
C GLY A 59 2.38 -14.98 -5.15
N SER A 60 2.25 -13.67 -4.88
CA SER A 60 1.91 -12.66 -5.88
C SER A 60 3.05 -12.39 -6.85
N ILE A 61 2.72 -11.99 -8.06
CA ILE A 61 3.65 -11.48 -9.06
C ILE A 61 3.21 -10.09 -9.54
N MET A 62 4.11 -9.36 -10.18
CA MET A 62 3.83 -8.04 -10.69
C MET A 62 4.16 -7.92 -12.17
N LEU A 63 3.18 -7.50 -12.96
CA LEU A 63 3.37 -7.08 -14.35
C LEU A 63 3.51 -5.55 -14.40
N ILE A 64 4.68 -5.07 -14.77
CA ILE A 64 4.93 -3.64 -14.97
C ILE A 64 4.63 -3.29 -16.42
N VAL A 65 3.67 -2.39 -16.61
CA VAL A 65 3.26 -1.88 -17.92
C VAL A 65 3.80 -0.48 -18.07
N ALA A 66 4.85 -0.32 -18.86
CA ALA A 66 5.60 0.93 -18.91
C ALA A 66 6.49 1.07 -20.16
N PRO A 67 6.85 2.29 -20.53
CA PRO A 67 8.01 2.52 -21.40
C PRO A 67 9.28 1.97 -20.74
N GLY A 68 10.25 1.56 -21.55
CA GLY A 68 11.46 0.87 -21.07
C GLY A 68 12.24 1.62 -19.96
N CYS A 69 12.19 2.95 -19.95
CA CYS A 69 12.86 3.77 -18.94
C CYS A 69 12.29 3.59 -17.52
N CYS A 70 11.01 3.29 -17.37
CA CYS A 70 10.34 3.14 -16.07
C CYS A 70 10.68 1.80 -15.37
N GLY A 71 11.24 0.84 -16.09
CA GLY A 71 11.68 -0.45 -15.55
C GLY A 71 13.01 -0.40 -14.80
N ARG A 72 13.83 0.63 -15.03
CA ARG A 72 15.21 0.70 -14.54
C ARG A 72 15.36 0.44 -13.03
N ASN A 73 14.57 1.10 -12.20
CA ASN A 73 14.64 0.92 -10.74
C ASN A 73 14.16 -0.47 -10.28
N THR A 74 13.36 -1.14 -11.09
CA THR A 74 12.82 -2.46 -10.74
C THR A 74 13.85 -3.55 -10.95
N SER A 75 14.82 -3.37 -11.84
CA SER A 75 15.91 -4.35 -12.03
C SER A 75 16.71 -4.55 -10.74
N MET A 76 16.92 -3.49 -9.96
CA MET A 76 17.58 -3.57 -8.65
C MET A 76 16.75 -4.38 -7.64
N ILE A 77 15.44 -4.17 -7.61
CA ILE A 77 14.54 -4.91 -6.70
C ILE A 77 14.47 -6.38 -7.13
N SER A 78 14.39 -6.66 -8.43
CA SER A 78 14.34 -8.02 -8.97
C SER A 78 15.58 -8.85 -8.63
N SER A 79 16.73 -8.21 -8.39
CA SER A 79 17.96 -8.91 -7.99
C SER A 79 17.97 -9.33 -6.51
N MET A 80 17.05 -8.81 -5.69
CA MET A 80 16.91 -9.23 -4.30
C MET A 80 16.26 -10.62 -4.23
N LYS A 81 16.77 -11.49 -3.37
CA LYS A 81 16.33 -12.89 -3.25
C LYS A 81 14.82 -13.04 -3.06
N GLU A 82 14.20 -12.15 -2.29
CA GLU A 82 12.77 -12.16 -1.96
C GLU A 82 11.87 -11.81 -3.16
N TYR A 83 12.40 -11.10 -4.16
CA TYR A 83 11.67 -10.60 -5.32
C TYR A 83 12.11 -11.25 -6.63
N ASN A 84 13.03 -12.17 -6.58
CA ASN A 84 13.52 -12.87 -7.76
C ASN A 84 12.35 -13.59 -8.46
N ASN A 85 12.29 -13.46 -9.78
CA ASN A 85 11.24 -14.06 -10.64
C ASN A 85 9.80 -13.61 -10.31
N ARG A 86 9.62 -12.49 -9.61
CA ARG A 86 8.30 -11.95 -9.29
C ARG A 86 7.91 -10.72 -10.12
N PHE A 87 8.84 -10.16 -10.90
CA PHE A 87 8.60 -9.01 -11.76
C PHE A 87 8.64 -9.40 -13.23
N PHE A 88 7.60 -9.01 -13.95
CA PHE A 88 7.46 -9.16 -15.39
C PHE A 88 7.23 -7.79 -16.03
N TYR A 89 7.58 -7.65 -17.30
CA TYR A 89 7.55 -6.37 -17.99
C TYR A 89 6.78 -6.48 -19.29
N LEU A 90 5.82 -5.58 -19.49
CA LEU A 90 5.19 -5.29 -20.76
C LEU A 90 5.65 -3.91 -21.21
N CYS A 91 6.66 -3.88 -22.08
CA CYS A 91 7.15 -2.62 -22.62
C CYS A 91 6.16 -2.05 -23.63
N MET A 92 5.90 -0.74 -23.49
CA MET A 92 5.06 0.04 -24.39
C MET A 92 5.95 0.87 -25.30
N ASP A 93 5.64 0.89 -26.59
CA ASP A 93 6.18 1.84 -27.57
C ASP A 93 5.23 3.05 -27.74
N GLU A 94 5.66 4.04 -28.51
CA GLU A 94 4.86 5.24 -28.79
C GLU A 94 3.55 4.89 -29.50
N THR A 95 3.56 3.91 -30.40
CA THR A 95 2.35 3.44 -31.10
C THR A 95 1.36 2.81 -30.13
N ASP A 96 1.83 2.04 -29.17
CA ASP A 96 1.00 1.47 -28.13
C ASP A 96 0.29 2.55 -27.30
N ILE A 97 1.01 3.61 -26.96
CA ILE A 97 0.49 4.74 -26.18
C ILE A 97 -0.58 5.49 -26.98
N VAL A 98 -0.26 5.89 -28.20
CA VAL A 98 -1.15 6.71 -29.05
C VAL A 98 -2.42 5.94 -29.43
N THR A 99 -2.32 4.65 -29.67
CA THR A 99 -3.46 3.81 -30.14
C THR A 99 -4.18 3.09 -29.00
N GLY A 100 -3.68 3.14 -27.77
CA GLY A 100 -4.20 2.36 -26.64
C GLY A 100 -4.04 0.84 -26.81
N ARG A 101 -3.19 0.39 -27.74
CA ARG A 101 -3.01 -1.02 -28.10
C ARG A 101 -2.48 -1.86 -26.93
N HIS A 102 -1.68 -1.25 -26.04
CA HIS A 102 -1.17 -1.89 -24.81
C HIS A 102 -2.31 -2.44 -23.93
N LEU A 103 -3.45 -1.76 -23.86
CA LEU A 103 -4.61 -2.21 -23.06
C LEU A 103 -5.16 -3.57 -23.52
N LYS A 104 -5.02 -3.88 -24.81
CA LYS A 104 -5.38 -5.20 -25.38
C LYS A 104 -4.28 -6.24 -25.18
N LYS A 105 -3.01 -5.78 -25.02
CA LYS A 105 -1.88 -6.66 -24.76
C LYS A 105 -1.84 -7.15 -23.31
N ILE A 106 -2.27 -6.32 -22.33
CA ILE A 106 -2.19 -6.62 -20.90
C ILE A 106 -2.88 -7.96 -20.54
N PRO A 107 -4.16 -8.22 -20.87
CA PRO A 107 -4.80 -9.49 -20.53
C PRO A 107 -4.13 -10.71 -21.16
N LYS A 108 -3.54 -10.54 -22.35
CA LYS A 108 -2.80 -11.61 -23.02
C LYS A 108 -1.48 -11.89 -22.31
N ALA A 109 -0.76 -10.83 -21.94
CA ALA A 109 0.51 -10.94 -21.22
C ALA A 109 0.33 -11.62 -19.86
N VAL A 110 -0.70 -11.25 -19.10
CA VAL A 110 -1.04 -11.89 -17.83
C VAL A 110 -1.27 -13.39 -18.02
N ALA A 111 -2.10 -13.78 -18.99
CA ALA A 111 -2.37 -15.20 -19.27
C ALA A 111 -1.09 -15.96 -19.64
N SER A 112 -0.27 -15.42 -20.57
CA SER A 112 0.98 -16.04 -20.99
C SER A 112 1.99 -16.20 -19.85
N ILE A 113 2.08 -15.22 -18.95
CA ILE A 113 2.95 -15.31 -17.76
C ILE A 113 2.45 -16.44 -16.85
N CYS A 114 1.14 -16.50 -16.57
CA CYS A 114 0.58 -17.54 -15.72
C CYS A 114 0.75 -18.96 -16.30
N GLU A 115 0.72 -19.08 -17.62
CA GLU A 115 0.96 -20.36 -18.33
C GLU A 115 2.43 -20.77 -18.32
N SER A 116 3.36 -19.80 -18.29
CA SER A 116 4.80 -20.06 -18.32
C SER A 116 5.41 -20.39 -16.96
N LEU A 117 4.70 -20.11 -15.88
CA LEU A 117 5.18 -20.35 -14.53
C LEU A 117 4.88 -21.79 -14.08
N GLU A 118 5.86 -22.46 -13.50
CA GLU A 118 5.70 -23.79 -12.91
C GLU A 118 4.65 -23.80 -11.78
N LYS A 119 4.67 -22.75 -10.96
CA LYS A 119 3.67 -22.55 -9.89
C LYS A 119 2.77 -21.37 -10.24
N LYS A 120 1.47 -21.62 -10.29
CA LYS A 120 0.47 -20.57 -10.54
C LYS A 120 0.53 -19.50 -9.44
N PRO A 121 0.61 -18.21 -9.80
CA PRO A 121 0.64 -17.15 -8.79
C PRO A 121 -0.70 -17.03 -8.06
N SER A 122 -0.67 -16.54 -6.81
CA SER A 122 -1.87 -16.27 -6.03
C SER A 122 -2.66 -15.07 -6.56
N VAL A 123 -1.95 -14.05 -7.03
CA VAL A 123 -2.50 -12.82 -7.62
C VAL A 123 -1.49 -12.19 -8.56
N VAL A 124 -1.98 -11.53 -9.60
CA VAL A 124 -1.17 -10.67 -10.46
C VAL A 124 -1.47 -9.20 -10.16
N MET A 125 -0.46 -8.47 -9.76
CA MET A 125 -0.52 -7.02 -9.60
C MET A 125 -0.09 -6.36 -10.92
N ILE A 126 -0.96 -5.52 -11.50
CA ILE A 126 -0.59 -4.76 -12.71
C ILE A 126 -0.15 -3.37 -12.28
N CYS A 127 1.16 -3.12 -12.36
CA CYS A 127 1.73 -1.83 -12.03
C CYS A 127 1.79 -0.95 -13.27
N ILE A 128 1.09 0.18 -13.22
CA ILE A 128 1.08 1.18 -14.28
C ILE A 128 1.83 2.44 -13.87
N THR A 129 2.27 3.17 -14.87
CA THR A 129 3.05 4.40 -14.71
C THR A 129 2.20 5.66 -14.90
N CYS A 130 2.85 6.81 -14.83
CA CYS A 130 2.21 8.11 -15.08
C CYS A 130 1.60 8.24 -16.48
N VAL A 131 2.06 7.47 -17.46
CA VAL A 131 1.52 7.50 -18.83
C VAL A 131 0.04 7.12 -18.82
N ASP A 132 -0.32 5.99 -18.23
CA ASP A 132 -1.72 5.57 -18.14
C ASP A 132 -2.58 6.49 -17.27
N ALA A 133 -1.95 7.13 -16.26
CA ALA A 133 -2.62 8.14 -15.46
C ALA A 133 -3.02 9.37 -16.29
N LEU A 134 -2.10 9.84 -17.14
CA LEU A 134 -2.35 10.96 -18.04
C LEU A 134 -3.38 10.63 -19.12
N LEU A 135 -3.40 9.38 -19.58
CA LEU A 135 -4.38 8.89 -20.57
C LEU A 135 -5.77 8.62 -19.95
N GLY A 136 -5.91 8.70 -18.63
CA GLY A 136 -7.17 8.41 -17.95
C GLY A 136 -7.62 6.96 -18.07
N THR A 137 -6.69 6.01 -18.18
CA THR A 137 -6.96 4.59 -18.39
C THR A 137 -7.79 4.01 -17.23
N ASP A 138 -8.91 3.35 -17.56
CA ASP A 138 -9.70 2.55 -16.62
C ASP A 138 -9.01 1.20 -16.35
N MET A 139 -8.10 1.20 -15.38
CA MET A 139 -7.34 -0.01 -15.02
C MET A 139 -8.17 -1.07 -14.33
N GLU A 140 -9.23 -0.71 -13.63
CA GLU A 140 -10.15 -1.67 -13.02
C GLU A 140 -10.81 -2.56 -14.09
N ARG A 141 -11.22 -1.94 -15.19
CA ARG A 141 -11.76 -2.68 -16.36
C ARG A 141 -10.72 -3.57 -17.01
N VAL A 142 -9.47 -3.10 -17.12
CA VAL A 142 -8.37 -3.90 -17.70
C VAL A 142 -8.04 -5.08 -16.81
N CYS A 143 -7.97 -4.88 -15.49
CA CYS A 143 -7.74 -5.95 -14.51
C CYS A 143 -8.83 -7.00 -14.56
N ARG A 144 -10.13 -6.62 -14.59
CA ARG A 144 -11.24 -7.59 -14.73
C ARG A 144 -11.10 -8.46 -15.98
N LYS A 145 -10.78 -7.88 -17.13
CA LYS A 145 -10.54 -8.64 -18.35
C LYS A 145 -9.34 -9.57 -18.26
N ALA A 146 -8.30 -9.16 -17.55
CA ALA A 146 -7.14 -10.01 -17.33
C ALA A 146 -7.46 -11.15 -16.36
N GLU A 147 -8.23 -10.89 -15.32
CA GLU A 147 -8.73 -11.86 -14.35
C GLU A 147 -9.60 -12.93 -15.02
N GLU A 148 -10.58 -12.52 -15.84
CA GLU A 148 -11.42 -13.44 -16.63
C GLU A 148 -10.58 -14.37 -17.52
N LYS A 149 -9.52 -13.83 -18.13
CA LYS A 149 -8.67 -14.59 -19.04
C LYS A 149 -7.69 -15.51 -18.33
N ALA A 150 -7.11 -15.08 -17.21
CA ALA A 150 -6.10 -15.84 -16.48
C ALA A 150 -6.70 -16.80 -15.45
N GLY A 151 -7.96 -16.61 -15.05
CA GLY A 151 -8.66 -17.43 -14.05
C GLY A 151 -8.03 -17.33 -12.65
N LEU A 152 -7.52 -16.14 -12.30
CA LEU A 152 -6.97 -15.82 -10.99
C LEU A 152 -7.09 -14.31 -10.73
N PRO A 153 -7.06 -13.86 -9.46
CA PRO A 153 -7.21 -12.46 -9.13
C PRO A 153 -6.15 -11.57 -9.79
N VAL A 154 -6.61 -10.44 -10.35
CA VAL A 154 -5.75 -9.41 -10.93
C VAL A 154 -6.13 -8.06 -10.34
N ARG A 155 -5.17 -7.31 -9.81
CA ARG A 155 -5.42 -6.04 -9.14
C ARG A 155 -4.50 -4.94 -9.66
N PRO A 156 -4.98 -3.68 -9.71
CA PRO A 156 -4.15 -2.56 -10.13
C PRO A 156 -3.20 -2.12 -9.02
N CYS A 157 -2.03 -1.64 -9.43
CA CYS A 157 -1.02 -1.03 -8.59
C CYS A 157 -0.54 0.26 -9.25
N TYR A 158 -0.87 1.40 -8.69
CA TYR A 158 -0.56 2.69 -9.29
C TYR A 158 0.75 3.25 -8.75
N MET A 159 1.70 3.52 -9.64
CA MET A 159 3.03 4.02 -9.32
C MET A 159 3.18 5.53 -9.51
N TYR A 160 2.11 6.27 -9.65
CA TYR A 160 2.16 7.69 -9.95
C TYR A 160 1.62 8.57 -8.83
N ALA A 161 2.24 9.74 -8.67
CA ALA A 161 1.80 10.77 -7.74
C ALA A 161 1.50 12.13 -8.43
N LEU A 162 1.53 12.17 -9.75
CA LEU A 162 1.52 13.42 -10.52
C LEU A 162 0.17 14.13 -10.57
N THR A 163 -0.92 13.38 -10.45
CA THR A 163 -2.29 13.94 -10.54
C THR A 163 -3.02 13.66 -9.25
N ARG A 164 -2.88 14.56 -8.27
CA ARG A 164 -3.42 14.33 -6.94
C ARG A 164 -4.81 14.85 -6.69
N GLU A 165 -5.31 15.75 -7.49
CA GLU A 165 -6.64 16.33 -7.27
C GLU A 165 -7.68 15.21 -7.22
N GLY A 166 -8.23 14.95 -6.02
CA GLY A 166 -9.24 13.94 -5.77
C GLY A 166 -8.76 12.48 -5.78
N ARG A 167 -7.45 12.19 -5.92
CA ARG A 167 -6.93 10.81 -5.93
C ARG A 167 -6.15 10.49 -4.67
N LYS A 168 -6.30 9.25 -4.20
CA LYS A 168 -5.56 8.73 -3.06
C LYS A 168 -4.07 8.56 -3.39
N PRO A 169 -3.16 8.73 -2.42
CA PRO A 169 -1.75 8.42 -2.60
C PRO A 169 -1.52 6.98 -3.05
N PRO A 170 -0.47 6.70 -3.84
CA PRO A 170 -0.17 5.35 -4.32
C PRO A 170 -0.11 4.28 -3.23
N MET A 171 0.48 4.59 -2.08
CA MET A 171 0.58 3.65 -0.96
C MET A 171 -0.76 3.39 -0.26
N VAL A 172 -1.68 4.34 -0.25
CA VAL A 172 -3.05 4.13 0.20
C VAL A 172 -3.77 3.20 -0.77
N HIS A 173 -3.65 3.49 -2.07
CA HIS A 173 -4.33 2.71 -3.10
C HIS A 173 -3.85 1.26 -3.14
N VAL A 174 -2.53 1.01 -3.06
CA VAL A 174 -1.99 -0.35 -3.08
C VAL A 174 -2.50 -1.17 -1.89
N ARG A 175 -2.62 -0.58 -0.69
CA ARG A 175 -3.22 -1.24 0.47
C ARG A 175 -4.66 -1.65 0.19
N GLN A 176 -5.47 -0.77 -0.39
CA GLN A 176 -6.85 -1.11 -0.76
C GLN A 176 -6.89 -2.22 -1.81
N SER A 177 -6.04 -2.17 -2.83
CA SER A 177 -5.96 -3.22 -3.86
C SER A 177 -5.58 -4.58 -3.27
N LEU A 178 -4.60 -4.62 -2.37
CA LEU A 178 -4.21 -5.86 -1.69
C LEU A 178 -5.37 -6.42 -0.87
N TYR A 179 -5.92 -5.64 0.02
CA TYR A 179 -6.97 -6.13 0.92
C TYR A 179 -8.33 -6.33 0.24
N SER A 180 -8.54 -5.82 -0.98
CA SER A 180 -9.73 -6.13 -1.78
C SER A 180 -9.82 -7.60 -2.20
N LEU A 181 -8.72 -8.35 -2.08
CA LEU A 181 -8.67 -9.80 -2.33
C LEU A 181 -9.35 -10.63 -1.25
N LEU A 182 -9.57 -10.04 -0.07
CA LEU A 182 -10.21 -10.74 1.05
C LEU A 182 -11.72 -10.75 0.87
N GLU A 183 -12.32 -11.90 1.05
CA GLU A 183 -13.77 -12.09 1.00
C GLU A 183 -14.36 -12.23 2.41
N PRO A 184 -15.65 -11.90 2.61
CA PRO A 184 -16.31 -12.13 3.89
C PRO A 184 -16.17 -13.57 4.36
N GLY A 185 -15.68 -13.76 5.57
CA GLY A 185 -15.45 -15.06 6.20
C GLY A 185 -16.09 -15.17 7.58
N HIS A 186 -16.03 -16.37 8.15
CA HIS A 186 -16.47 -16.60 9.53
C HIS A 186 -15.55 -15.87 10.50
N LYS A 187 -16.14 -15.02 11.36
CA LYS A 187 -15.37 -14.30 12.38
C LYS A 187 -14.97 -15.22 13.52
N LYS A 188 -13.72 -15.16 13.91
CA LYS A 188 -13.15 -15.88 15.06
C LYS A 188 -12.91 -14.88 16.18
N GLY A 189 -13.43 -15.19 17.36
CA GLY A 189 -13.16 -14.38 18.56
C GLY A 189 -11.67 -14.36 18.91
N ASN A 190 -11.20 -13.22 19.43
CA ASN A 190 -9.82 -13.02 19.87
C ASN A 190 -8.76 -13.10 18.76
N VAL A 191 -9.14 -12.71 17.54
CA VAL A 191 -8.24 -12.61 16.36
C VAL A 191 -8.17 -11.15 15.92
N VAL A 192 -6.96 -10.61 15.80
CA VAL A 192 -6.70 -9.21 15.44
C VAL A 192 -5.78 -9.13 14.24
N ASN A 193 -6.09 -8.23 13.31
CA ASN A 193 -5.16 -7.85 12.26
C ASN A 193 -4.40 -6.59 12.65
N LEU A 194 -3.10 -6.57 12.40
CA LEU A 194 -2.29 -5.35 12.42
C LEU A 194 -2.18 -4.80 11.00
N LEU A 195 -2.73 -3.62 10.77
CA LEU A 195 -2.76 -2.98 9.46
C LEU A 195 -1.84 -1.76 9.44
N GLY A 196 -1.01 -1.66 8.42
CA GLY A 196 -0.20 -0.44 8.23
C GLY A 196 1.15 -0.70 7.61
N TYR A 197 1.89 -1.60 8.16
CA TYR A 197 3.24 -1.93 7.69
C TYR A 197 3.24 -3.14 6.76
N PHE A 198 4.24 -3.18 5.86
CA PHE A 198 4.53 -4.31 4.99
C PHE A 198 5.77 -5.08 5.45
N SER A 199 6.50 -4.53 6.41
CA SER A 199 7.52 -5.23 7.18
C SER A 199 6.90 -5.74 8.49
N PRO A 200 7.35 -6.89 9.02
CA PRO A 200 6.89 -7.35 10.31
C PRO A 200 7.35 -6.39 11.41
N LEU A 201 6.56 -6.25 12.45
CA LEU A 201 7.03 -5.63 13.68
C LEU A 201 8.15 -6.50 14.28
N VAL A 202 9.03 -5.90 15.06
CA VAL A 202 10.07 -6.65 15.78
C VAL A 202 9.42 -7.64 16.75
N ASP A 203 10.00 -8.81 16.91
CA ASP A 203 9.38 -9.92 17.68
C ASP A 203 9.18 -9.59 19.16
N ASP A 204 10.00 -8.71 19.71
CA ASP A 204 9.93 -8.21 21.09
C ASP A 204 9.09 -6.93 21.23
N CYS A 205 8.28 -6.58 20.24
CA CYS A 205 7.41 -5.41 20.31
C CYS A 205 6.40 -5.55 21.45
N GLU A 206 6.38 -4.58 22.35
CA GLU A 206 5.47 -4.51 23.50
C GLU A 206 4.00 -4.69 23.10
N LEU A 207 3.62 -4.28 21.89
CA LEU A 207 2.26 -4.42 21.41
C LEU A 207 1.77 -5.87 21.41
N TYR A 208 2.65 -6.84 21.12
CA TYR A 208 2.26 -8.26 21.17
C TYR A 208 1.90 -8.70 22.58
N THR A 209 2.71 -8.30 23.56
CA THR A 209 2.44 -8.61 24.98
C THR A 209 1.12 -8.00 25.45
N LEU A 210 0.90 -6.72 25.15
CA LEU A 210 -0.34 -6.02 25.49
C LEU A 210 -1.59 -6.65 24.87
N LEU A 211 -1.50 -7.08 23.60
CA LEU A 211 -2.60 -7.76 22.93
C LEU A 211 -2.88 -9.13 23.54
N GLN A 212 -1.85 -9.88 23.92
CA GLN A 212 -1.99 -11.18 24.59
C GLN A 212 -2.63 -11.01 25.98
N GLU A 213 -2.20 -10.03 26.77
CA GLU A 213 -2.80 -9.68 28.05
C GLU A 213 -4.27 -9.26 27.91
N ALA A 214 -4.62 -8.58 26.81
CA ALA A 214 -6.01 -8.26 26.46
C ALA A 214 -6.83 -9.46 25.97
N GLY A 215 -6.23 -10.66 25.92
CA GLY A 215 -6.89 -11.91 25.55
C GLY A 215 -6.91 -12.21 24.05
N VAL A 216 -6.11 -11.50 23.25
CA VAL A 216 -5.92 -11.82 21.81
C VAL A 216 -5.15 -13.12 21.69
N LYS A 217 -5.67 -14.07 20.90
CA LYS A 217 -5.07 -15.39 20.70
C LYS A 217 -4.28 -15.48 19.39
N THR A 218 -4.72 -14.75 18.38
CA THR A 218 -4.10 -14.78 17.06
C THR A 218 -3.95 -13.37 16.53
N ILE A 219 -2.77 -13.06 16.05
CA ILE A 219 -2.44 -11.76 15.43
C ILE A 219 -2.02 -12.04 13.99
N HIS A 220 -2.66 -11.38 13.04
CA HIS A 220 -2.31 -11.43 11.64
C HIS A 220 -1.63 -10.14 11.19
N GLU A 221 -0.50 -10.31 10.54
CA GLU A 221 0.22 -9.28 9.79
C GLU A 221 0.45 -9.78 8.37
N ILE A 222 0.19 -8.97 7.36
CA ILE A 222 0.42 -9.36 5.95
C ILE A 222 1.87 -9.82 5.70
N SER A 223 2.81 -9.20 6.40
CA SER A 223 4.25 -9.48 6.31
C SER A 223 4.68 -10.82 6.91
N ARG A 224 3.83 -11.43 7.72
CA ARG A 224 4.08 -12.72 8.38
C ARG A 224 3.31 -13.88 7.77
N CYS A 225 2.43 -13.60 6.80
CA CYS A 225 1.71 -14.66 6.10
C CYS A 225 2.68 -15.44 5.21
N GLU A 226 2.78 -16.75 5.41
CA GLU A 226 3.65 -17.63 4.65
C GLU A 226 3.08 -18.01 3.28
N ASP A 227 1.75 -18.13 3.20
CA ASP A 227 1.04 -18.48 1.98
C ASP A 227 -0.27 -17.68 1.79
N PHE A 228 -0.90 -17.86 0.65
CA PHE A 228 -2.13 -17.15 0.30
C PHE A 228 -3.33 -17.60 1.14
N GLU A 229 -3.36 -18.83 1.62
CA GLU A 229 -4.44 -19.33 2.48
C GLU A 229 -4.34 -18.69 3.87
N GLU A 230 -3.14 -18.52 4.38
CA GLU A 230 -2.92 -17.80 5.62
C GLU A 230 -3.31 -16.32 5.48
N TYR A 231 -2.92 -15.69 4.37
CA TYR A 231 -3.33 -14.32 4.07
C TYR A 231 -4.87 -14.17 4.06
N LYS A 232 -5.61 -15.12 3.48
CA LYS A 232 -7.08 -15.10 3.47
C LYS A 232 -7.69 -15.14 4.87
N LYS A 233 -7.03 -15.75 5.86
CA LYS A 233 -7.49 -15.79 7.26
C LYS A 233 -7.57 -14.40 7.91
N MET A 234 -6.93 -13.38 7.34
CA MET A 234 -7.13 -12.00 7.80
C MET A 234 -8.60 -11.55 7.73
N SER A 235 -9.42 -12.14 6.88
CA SER A 235 -10.86 -11.89 6.82
C SER A 235 -11.64 -12.48 8.01
N GLU A 236 -11.05 -13.41 8.76
CA GLU A 236 -11.65 -14.06 9.92
C GLU A 236 -11.47 -13.26 11.22
N ALA A 237 -10.64 -12.21 11.20
CA ALA A 237 -10.41 -11.37 12.37
C ALA A 237 -11.69 -10.67 12.82
N ASN A 238 -11.81 -10.49 14.11
CA ASN A 238 -12.92 -9.74 14.72
C ASN A 238 -12.61 -8.27 14.93
N PHE A 239 -11.34 -7.87 14.78
CA PHE A 239 -10.90 -6.51 14.99
C PHE A 239 -9.63 -6.16 14.19
N ASN A 240 -9.49 -4.90 13.75
CA ASN A 240 -8.30 -4.38 13.12
C ASN A 240 -7.65 -3.28 13.96
N LEU A 241 -6.34 -3.34 14.14
CA LEU A 241 -5.52 -2.26 14.65
C LEU A 241 -4.77 -1.59 13.51
N VAL A 242 -5.01 -0.31 13.31
CA VAL A 242 -4.36 0.50 12.28
C VAL A 242 -3.14 1.18 12.90
N LEU A 243 -1.95 0.78 12.45
CA LEU A 243 -0.67 1.25 12.97
C LEU A 243 -0.07 2.37 12.13
N HIS A 244 -0.56 2.57 10.91
CA HIS A 244 -0.07 3.61 10.01
C HIS A 244 -1.24 4.34 9.34
N PRO A 245 -1.22 5.68 9.27
CA PRO A 245 -2.34 6.48 8.75
C PRO A 245 -2.78 6.11 7.31
N GLU A 246 -1.85 5.68 6.46
CA GLU A 246 -2.15 5.26 5.09
C GLU A 246 -3.01 3.99 5.00
N ALA A 247 -3.12 3.23 6.09
CA ALA A 247 -3.97 2.04 6.14
C ALA A 247 -5.42 2.35 6.55
N ARG A 248 -5.74 3.59 6.95
CA ARG A 248 -7.10 3.99 7.35
C ARG A 248 -8.15 3.62 6.33
N PHE A 249 -7.94 3.99 5.06
CA PHE A 249 -8.90 3.69 3.99
C PHE A 249 -9.08 2.18 3.75
N ALA A 250 -8.01 1.42 3.93
CA ALA A 250 -8.12 -0.04 3.88
C ALA A 250 -8.92 -0.57 5.07
N ALA A 251 -8.74 -0.03 6.27
CA ALA A 251 -9.51 -0.41 7.46
C ALA A 251 -10.99 -0.02 7.35
N GLU A 252 -11.30 1.14 6.75
CA GLU A 252 -12.68 1.52 6.41
C GLU A 252 -13.31 0.54 5.42
N ASP A 253 -12.55 0.09 4.41
CA ASP A 253 -13.01 -0.94 3.48
C ASP A 253 -13.26 -2.29 4.17
N PHE A 254 -12.38 -2.72 5.09
CA PHE A 254 -12.61 -3.87 5.96
C PHE A 254 -13.90 -3.72 6.77
N HIS A 255 -14.13 -2.55 7.35
CA HIS A 255 -15.33 -2.30 8.13
C HIS A 255 -16.59 -2.40 7.27
N ASN A 256 -16.60 -1.73 6.12
CA ASN A 256 -17.78 -1.64 5.26
C ASN A 256 -18.08 -2.97 4.56
N ARG A 257 -17.07 -3.66 4.06
CA ARG A 257 -17.22 -4.84 3.23
C ARG A 257 -17.15 -6.16 4.01
N LEU A 258 -16.25 -6.22 5.00
CA LEU A 258 -16.03 -7.42 5.80
C LEU A 258 -16.62 -7.33 7.21
N GLN A 259 -17.23 -6.20 7.59
CA GLN A 259 -17.81 -5.99 8.93
C GLN A 259 -16.78 -6.20 10.06
N ILE A 260 -15.51 -5.79 9.83
CA ILE A 260 -14.45 -5.84 10.84
C ILE A 260 -14.23 -4.42 11.37
N PRO A 261 -14.56 -4.13 12.63
CA PRO A 261 -14.31 -2.81 13.23
C PRO A 261 -12.81 -2.55 13.36
N PHE A 262 -12.44 -1.28 13.50
CA PHE A 262 -11.04 -0.91 13.66
C PHE A 262 -10.84 0.25 14.63
N ILE A 263 -9.63 0.34 15.14
CA ILE A 263 -9.10 1.48 15.90
C ILE A 263 -7.75 1.88 15.30
N GLU A 264 -7.49 3.17 15.26
CA GLU A 264 -6.17 3.70 14.90
C GLU A 264 -5.32 3.86 16.16
N LEU A 265 -4.20 3.14 16.19
CA LEU A 265 -3.17 3.37 17.19
C LEU A 265 -2.15 4.36 16.62
N ARG A 266 -1.99 5.48 17.28
CA ARG A 266 -0.89 6.40 16.99
C ARG A 266 0.29 6.00 17.84
N SER A 267 1.34 5.50 17.21
CA SER A 267 2.54 5.01 17.87
C SER A 267 3.41 6.11 18.52
N CYS A 268 3.03 7.38 18.43
CA CYS A 268 3.75 8.46 19.05
C CYS A 268 3.06 8.93 20.33
N LEU A 269 3.21 8.17 21.42
CA LEU A 269 2.73 8.55 22.76
C LEU A 269 3.31 9.89 23.24
N LEU A 270 4.47 10.28 22.77
CA LEU A 270 5.10 11.58 23.10
C LEU A 270 4.30 12.79 22.58
N TYR A 271 3.49 12.63 21.53
CA TYR A 271 2.70 13.71 20.95
C TYR A 271 1.18 13.61 21.26
N THR A 272 0.72 12.49 21.79
CA THR A 272 -0.71 12.25 22.03
C THR A 272 -1.09 12.32 23.52
N SER A 273 -0.12 12.15 24.42
CA SER A 273 -0.32 12.35 25.86
C SER A 273 0.62 13.47 26.31
N PRO A 274 0.10 14.56 26.85
CA PRO A 274 0.97 15.55 27.49
C PRO A 274 1.78 14.83 28.58
N SER A 275 3.10 14.88 28.45
CA SER A 275 4.02 14.38 29.47
C SER A 275 3.62 15.00 30.82
N PRO A 276 3.82 14.31 31.95
CA PRO A 276 3.69 14.93 33.27
C PRO A 276 4.51 16.22 33.40
N ARG A 277 5.61 16.37 32.65
CA ARG A 277 6.38 17.60 32.55
C ARG A 277 5.67 18.72 31.79
N ASP A 278 4.84 18.41 30.81
CA ASP A 278 4.08 19.42 30.04
C ASP A 278 2.92 19.99 30.85
N ARG A 279 2.43 19.26 31.87
CA ARG A 279 1.40 19.73 32.82
C ARG A 279 1.94 20.67 33.89
N SER A 280 3.25 20.69 34.10
CA SER A 280 3.89 21.59 35.10
C SER A 280 4.26 22.97 34.54
N LEU A 281 3.99 23.22 33.25
CA LEU A 281 4.29 24.47 32.56
C LEU A 281 3.03 25.25 32.14
N SER A 282 1.86 24.87 32.62
CA SER A 282 0.59 25.58 32.38
C SER A 282 0.10 26.28 33.64
#